data_95e209ac51eebcc7318872452673804c
#
_entry.id   95e209ac51eebcc7318872452673804c
#
_cell.length_a   1.000
_cell.length_b   1.000
_cell.length_c   1.000
_cell.angle_alpha   90.00
_cell.angle_beta   90.00
_cell.angle_gamma   90.00
#
_symmetry.space_group_name_H-M   'P 1'
#
loop_
_entity.id
_entity.type
_entity.pdbx_description
1 polymer ?
#
loop_
_entity_poly.entity_id
_entity_poly.type
_entity_poly.pdbx_seq_one_letter_code
_entity_poly.pdbx_strand_id
1 'polypeptide(L)'
;MPGNVITLDRAIEIARTGDIWLFRGTSTADRAIRGLTNAPVNHVGMTVALDDLPPLMWHAELGRSLPDLWTGKRQRGVQLHDLRDAVLQWGHRYGQRGWLRQLT
;
A
#
# COMPACT_ATOMS: atom_id res chain seq x y z
N MET A 1 -19.77 8.44 3.14
CA MET A 1 -20.25 7.10 3.11
C MET A 1 -19.13 6.12 2.90
N PRO A 2 -19.26 5.03 3.51
CA PRO A 2 -18.27 4.01 3.20
C PRO A 2 -18.34 3.67 1.72
N GLY A 3 -17.23 3.53 1.10
CA GLY A 3 -17.14 2.96 -0.21
C GLY A 3 -17.51 1.48 -0.18
N ASN A 4 -17.50 0.85 -1.32
CA ASN A 4 -17.73 -0.57 -1.41
C ASN A 4 -16.58 -1.33 -0.76
N VAL A 5 -16.91 -2.35 0.01
CA VAL A 5 -15.91 -3.26 0.56
C VAL A 5 -15.70 -4.38 -0.45
N ILE A 6 -14.44 -4.62 -0.82
CA ILE A 6 -14.07 -5.70 -1.72
C ILE A 6 -12.99 -6.56 -1.07
N THR A 7 -12.87 -7.80 -1.53
CA THR A 7 -11.80 -8.67 -1.06
C THR A 7 -10.46 -8.24 -1.65
N LEU A 8 -9.38 -8.61 -0.99
CA LEU A 8 -8.04 -8.35 -1.52
C LEU A 8 -7.86 -9.05 -2.89
N ASP A 9 -8.36 -10.26 -3.04
CA ASP A 9 -8.28 -10.98 -4.32
C ASP A 9 -8.93 -10.18 -5.44
N ARG A 10 -10.13 -9.64 -5.21
CA ARG A 10 -10.81 -8.82 -6.21
C ARG A 10 -10.06 -7.53 -6.49
N ALA A 11 -9.55 -6.88 -5.45
CA ALA A 11 -8.76 -5.66 -5.62
C ALA A 11 -7.52 -5.91 -6.49
N ILE A 12 -6.84 -7.03 -6.26
CA ILE A 12 -5.67 -7.41 -7.07
C ILE A 12 -6.07 -7.63 -8.53
N GLU A 13 -7.21 -8.29 -8.78
CA GLU A 13 -7.70 -8.51 -10.16
C GLU A 13 -7.95 -7.23 -10.92
N ILE A 14 -8.54 -6.23 -10.27
CA ILE A 14 -8.95 -4.99 -10.95
C ILE A 14 -7.90 -3.89 -10.90
N ALA A 15 -6.83 -4.06 -10.16
CA ALA A 15 -5.78 -3.05 -10.03
C ALA A 15 -5.06 -2.82 -11.35
N ARG A 16 -4.86 -1.54 -11.69
CA ARG A 16 -4.19 -1.11 -12.93
C ARG A 16 -3.08 -0.13 -12.59
N THR A 17 -2.11 -0.02 -13.48
CA THR A 17 -1.02 0.95 -13.30
C THR A 17 -1.58 2.35 -13.07
N GLY A 18 -1.06 3.02 -12.05
CA GLY A 18 -1.50 4.36 -11.66
C GLY A 18 -2.58 4.38 -10.60
N ASP A 19 -3.23 3.25 -10.32
CA ASP A 19 -4.20 3.18 -9.23
C ASP A 19 -3.48 3.40 -7.89
N ILE A 20 -4.12 4.15 -7.00
CA ILE A 20 -3.50 4.57 -5.74
C ILE A 20 -4.05 3.74 -4.58
N TRP A 21 -3.16 3.31 -3.73
CA TRP A 21 -3.49 2.66 -2.46
C TRP A 21 -3.24 3.61 -1.31
N LEU A 22 -4.23 3.74 -0.44
CA LEU A 22 -4.17 4.59 0.75
C LEU A 22 -4.26 3.70 1.97
N PHE A 23 -3.43 3.96 2.96
CA PHE A 23 -3.43 3.18 4.21
C PHE A 23 -3.58 4.11 5.40
N ARG A 24 -4.41 3.68 6.35
CA ARG A 24 -4.72 4.44 7.55
C ARG A 24 -4.72 3.53 8.76
N GLY A 25 -3.90 3.86 9.73
CA GLY A 25 -3.86 3.13 11.00
C GLY A 25 -4.82 3.69 12.03
N THR A 26 -5.04 2.90 13.07
CA THR A 26 -5.93 3.27 14.18
C THR A 26 -5.19 3.35 15.50
N SER A 27 -3.88 3.07 15.54
CA SER A 27 -3.08 3.15 16.76
C SER A 27 -2.96 4.59 17.25
N THR A 28 -2.59 4.76 18.52
CA THR A 28 -2.35 6.09 19.08
C THR A 28 -1.26 6.83 18.32
N ALA A 29 -0.18 6.13 17.95
CA ALA A 29 0.91 6.71 17.18
C ALA A 29 0.44 7.19 15.81
N ASP A 30 -0.37 6.38 15.11
CA ASP A 30 -0.92 6.75 13.82
C ASP A 30 -1.82 7.99 13.92
N ARG A 31 -2.65 8.05 14.96
CA ARG A 31 -3.53 9.20 15.20
C ARG A 31 -2.72 10.46 15.49
N ALA A 32 -1.65 10.35 16.27
CA ALA A 32 -0.80 11.47 16.57
C ALA A 32 -0.12 12.02 15.30
N ILE A 33 0.40 11.13 14.46
CA ILE A 33 1.02 11.52 13.19
C ILE A 33 0.01 12.24 12.29
N ARG A 34 -1.20 11.70 12.15
CA ARG A 34 -2.25 12.33 11.36
C ARG A 34 -2.67 13.69 11.91
N GLY A 35 -2.74 13.81 13.24
CA GLY A 35 -3.06 15.09 13.89
C GLY A 35 -1.99 16.13 13.62
N LEU A 36 -0.72 15.77 13.69
CA LEU A 36 0.39 16.70 13.47
C LEU A 36 0.50 17.12 12.01
N THR A 37 0.26 16.21 11.08
CA THR A 37 0.40 16.49 9.65
C THR A 37 -0.91 16.91 8.99
N ASN A 38 -2.02 16.78 9.71
CA ASN A 38 -3.37 17.00 9.18
C ASN A 38 -3.66 16.12 7.94
N ALA A 39 -3.03 14.96 7.86
CA ALA A 39 -3.19 14.04 6.74
C ALA A 39 -4.22 12.96 7.09
N PRO A 40 -5.15 12.62 6.17
CA PRO A 40 -6.15 11.59 6.42
C PRO A 40 -5.60 10.17 6.37
N VAL A 41 -4.41 9.97 5.81
CA VAL A 41 -3.78 8.66 5.63
C VAL A 41 -2.34 8.67 6.12
N ASN A 42 -1.81 7.50 6.44
CA ASN A 42 -0.43 7.32 6.92
C ASN A 42 0.54 6.91 5.82
N HIS A 43 0.05 6.23 4.79
CA HIS A 43 0.90 5.64 3.76
C HIS A 43 0.16 5.61 2.43
N VAL A 44 0.91 5.82 1.36
CA VAL A 44 0.38 5.84 -0.01
C VAL A 44 1.28 4.98 -0.89
N GLY A 45 0.68 4.19 -1.75
CA GLY A 45 1.39 3.43 -2.77
C GLY A 45 0.68 3.49 -4.10
N MET A 46 1.37 3.14 -5.17
CA MET A 46 0.81 3.12 -6.52
C MET A 46 0.96 1.74 -7.13
N THR A 47 -0.09 1.28 -7.80
CA THR A 47 -0.04 0.02 -8.56
C THR A 47 0.82 0.18 -9.81
N VAL A 48 1.67 -0.81 -10.06
CA VAL A 48 2.37 -0.99 -11.34
C VAL A 48 1.99 -2.37 -11.86
N ALA A 49 1.21 -2.42 -12.93
CA ALA A 49 0.76 -3.67 -13.53
C ALA A 49 1.47 -3.88 -14.85
N LEU A 50 2.28 -4.93 -14.92
CA LEU A 50 3.02 -5.33 -16.11
C LEU A 50 2.43 -6.63 -16.63
N ASP A 51 2.42 -6.82 -17.97
CA ASP A 51 1.69 -7.91 -18.61
C ASP A 51 2.07 -9.31 -18.12
N ASP A 52 3.35 -9.53 -17.83
CA ASP A 52 3.88 -10.86 -17.53
C ASP A 52 4.05 -11.13 -16.04
N LEU A 53 3.64 -10.20 -15.17
CA LEU A 53 3.87 -10.30 -13.73
C LEU A 53 2.59 -10.04 -12.95
N PRO A 54 2.48 -10.61 -11.75
CA PRO A 54 1.46 -10.13 -10.81
C PRO A 54 1.63 -8.64 -10.57
N PRO A 55 0.56 -7.90 -10.25
CA PRO A 55 0.69 -6.46 -10.01
C PRO A 55 1.62 -6.16 -8.84
N LEU A 56 2.34 -5.05 -8.98
CA LEU A 56 3.33 -4.58 -8.01
C LEU A 56 2.84 -3.30 -7.35
N MET A 57 3.41 -3.01 -6.19
CA MET A 57 3.21 -1.72 -5.51
C MET A 57 4.53 -0.94 -5.48
N TRP A 58 4.49 0.28 -5.97
CA TRP A 58 5.58 1.25 -5.89
C TRP A 58 5.27 2.24 -4.77
N HIS A 59 6.11 2.23 -3.74
CA HIS A 59 5.89 3.08 -2.57
C HIS A 59 7.20 3.34 -1.83
N ALA A 60 7.18 4.27 -0.89
CA ALA A 60 8.35 4.58 -0.06
C ALA A 60 8.10 4.10 1.36
N GLU A 61 9.06 3.41 1.94
CA GLU A 61 8.95 2.94 3.32
C GLU A 61 10.33 2.83 4.00
N LEU A 62 10.33 2.45 5.28
CA LEU A 62 11.55 2.35 6.06
C LEU A 62 12.42 1.14 5.70
N GLY A 63 11.88 0.18 4.96
CA GLY A 63 12.63 -0.99 4.53
C GLY A 63 12.67 -2.11 5.56
N ARG A 64 11.70 -2.19 6.44
CA ARG A 64 11.64 -3.20 7.49
C ARG A 64 10.67 -4.34 7.21
N SER A 65 9.86 -4.23 6.14
CA SER A 65 8.85 -5.24 5.83
C SER A 65 9.37 -6.29 4.85
N LEU A 66 9.52 -5.90 3.60
CA LEU A 66 9.87 -6.79 2.49
C LEU A 66 11.12 -6.29 1.78
N PRO A 67 11.92 -7.21 1.20
CA PRO A 67 13.00 -6.76 0.32
C PRO A 67 12.43 -6.09 -0.92
N ASP A 68 13.09 -5.05 -1.40
CA ASP A 68 12.76 -4.42 -2.68
C ASP A 68 12.99 -5.42 -3.82
N LEU A 69 12.02 -5.56 -4.72
CA LEU A 69 12.13 -6.51 -5.83
C LEU A 69 13.18 -6.11 -6.84
N TRP A 70 13.46 -4.83 -6.98
CA TRP A 70 14.44 -4.35 -7.94
C TRP A 70 15.87 -4.61 -7.48
N THR A 71 16.18 -4.34 -6.21
CA THR A 71 17.54 -4.51 -5.67
C THR A 71 17.74 -5.84 -4.96
N GLY A 72 16.67 -6.50 -4.56
CA GLY A 72 16.72 -7.71 -3.74
C GLY A 72 17.09 -7.45 -2.28
N LYS A 73 17.16 -6.20 -1.86
CA LYS A 73 17.60 -5.83 -0.51
C LYS A 73 16.53 -5.09 0.24
N ARG A 74 16.57 -5.20 1.57
CA ARG A 74 15.81 -4.31 2.43
C ARG A 74 16.52 -2.96 2.45
N GLN A 75 15.77 -1.92 2.11
CA GLN A 75 16.32 -0.57 2.02
C GLN A 75 15.26 0.46 2.39
N ARG A 76 15.71 1.61 2.86
CA ARG A 76 14.84 2.75 3.11
C ARG A 76 14.63 3.52 1.82
N GLY A 77 13.42 4.04 1.64
CA GLY A 77 13.07 4.86 0.48
C GLY A 77 12.10 4.17 -0.45
N VAL A 78 12.15 4.55 -1.73
CA VAL A 78 11.24 4.02 -2.75
C VAL A 78 11.57 2.56 -3.05
N GLN A 79 10.52 1.74 -3.12
CA GLN A 79 10.64 0.30 -3.32
C GLN A 79 9.53 -0.23 -4.21
N LEU A 80 9.80 -1.38 -4.82
CA LEU A 80 8.79 -2.18 -5.51
C LEU A 80 8.58 -3.46 -4.72
N HIS A 81 7.30 -3.78 -4.47
CA HIS A 81 6.90 -5.04 -3.84
C HIS A 81 5.78 -5.67 -4.63
N ASP A 82 5.59 -6.99 -4.47
CA ASP A 82 4.37 -7.64 -4.92
C ASP A 82 3.18 -6.94 -4.24
N LEU A 83 2.14 -6.61 -5.03
CA LEU A 83 1.02 -5.83 -4.50
C LEU A 83 0.30 -6.53 -3.36
N ARG A 84 0.01 -7.83 -3.52
CA ARG A 84 -0.65 -8.61 -2.48
C ARG A 84 0.19 -8.64 -1.19
N ASP A 85 1.49 -8.92 -1.33
CA ASP A 85 2.38 -8.98 -0.17
C ASP A 85 2.47 -7.64 0.55
N ALA A 86 2.54 -6.54 -0.21
CA ALA A 86 2.60 -5.20 0.37
C ALA A 86 1.32 -4.88 1.15
N VAL A 87 0.15 -5.13 0.56
CA VAL A 87 -1.13 -4.87 1.23
C VAL A 87 -1.28 -5.72 2.48
N LEU A 88 -0.88 -7.00 2.43
CA LEU A 88 -0.93 -7.88 3.59
C LEU A 88 0.01 -7.41 4.69
N GLN A 89 1.20 -6.92 4.37
CA GLN A 89 2.12 -6.36 5.36
C GLN A 89 1.50 -5.17 6.08
N TRP A 90 0.93 -4.24 5.33
CA TRP A 90 0.31 -3.05 5.93
C TRP A 90 -0.94 -3.40 6.73
N GLY A 91 -1.73 -4.36 6.27
CA GLY A 91 -2.92 -4.83 6.98
C GLY A 91 -2.60 -5.62 8.23
N HIS A 92 -1.75 -6.64 8.13
CA HIS A 92 -1.49 -7.55 9.24
C HIS A 92 -0.38 -7.08 10.16
N ARG A 93 0.77 -6.67 9.62
CA ARG A 93 1.91 -6.29 10.46
C ARG A 93 1.72 -4.93 11.12
N TYR A 94 1.17 -3.97 10.39
CA TYR A 94 1.01 -2.59 10.86
C TYR A 94 -0.41 -2.27 11.29
N GLY A 95 -1.36 -3.19 11.12
CA GLY A 95 -2.75 -3.00 11.53
C GLY A 95 -3.47 -1.87 10.82
N GLN A 96 -3.09 -1.57 9.59
CA GLN A 96 -3.69 -0.47 8.84
C GLN A 96 -4.76 -0.95 7.88
N ARG A 97 -5.77 -0.11 7.65
CA ARG A 97 -6.78 -0.34 6.62
C ARG A 97 -6.29 0.20 5.30
N GLY A 98 -6.65 -0.48 4.22
CA GLY A 98 -6.30 -0.08 2.87
C GLY A 98 -7.52 0.32 2.04
N TRP A 99 -7.35 1.28 1.17
CA TRP A 99 -8.34 1.71 0.19
C TRP A 99 -7.69 1.75 -1.18
N LEU A 100 -8.38 1.19 -2.17
CA LEU A 100 -7.98 1.29 -3.57
C LEU A 100 -8.74 2.44 -4.23
N ARG A 101 -8.00 3.39 -4.80
CA ARG A 101 -8.54 4.52 -5.58
C ARG A 101 -8.11 4.35 -7.02
N GLN A 102 -9.03 3.90 -7.85
CA GLN A 102 -8.74 3.66 -9.27
C GLN A 102 -8.77 4.94 -10.08
N LEU A 103 -7.90 5.00 -11.07
CA LEU A 103 -7.94 6.06 -12.08
C LEU A 103 -9.23 5.92 -12.89
N THR A 104 -9.81 7.06 -13.19
CA THR A 104 -11.01 7.13 -14.01
C THR A 104 -10.73 7.63 -15.42
#